data_ebc7b5c518e9bb1f09225f5f10984d66
#
_entry.id   ebc7b5c518e9bb1f09225f5f10984d66
#
_cell.length_a   1.000
_cell.length_b   1.000
_cell.length_c   1.000
_cell.angle_alpha   90.00
_cell.angle_beta   90.00
_cell.angle_gamma   90.00
#
_symmetry.space_group_name_H-M   'P 1'
#
loop_
_entity.id
_entity.type
_entity.pdbx_description
1 polymer ?
#
loop_
_entity_poly.entity_id
_entity_poly.type
_entity_poly.pdbx_seq_one_letter_code
_entity_poly.pdbx_strand_id
1 'polypeptide(L)'
;MSQIAIANAFFRARESANPEGQRILDDPFAVGLVRTQWRLQAMWTFRWLIPGLAHLFDQLQTVHCVRHAAVDALVREGLEKGALQVVLLGAGLDARAERLGQSNPQVRWFEVDRSPYIGHKRGVLAQVDDRVVHVTADLSVPGWEAALLKAGRVRRIVEMGLPKEAYWWYLD
;
A
#
# COMPACT_ATOMS: atom_id res chain seq x y z
N MET A 1 -5.78 9.15 -10.22
CA MET A 1 -5.06 8.00 -9.61
C MET A 1 -4.57 7.08 -10.72
N SER A 2 -3.39 6.47 -10.57
CA SER A 2 -2.83 5.48 -11.50
C SER A 2 -3.68 4.22 -11.55
N GLN A 3 -3.89 3.64 -12.73
CA GLN A 3 -4.58 2.35 -12.90
C GLN A 3 -3.81 1.22 -12.20
N ILE A 4 -2.49 1.33 -12.11
CA ILE A 4 -1.61 0.37 -11.42
C ILE A 4 -1.90 0.37 -9.91
N ALA A 5 -2.00 1.54 -9.28
CA ALA A 5 -2.31 1.62 -7.86
C ALA A 5 -3.69 1.00 -7.54
N ILE A 6 -4.68 1.24 -8.41
CA ILE A 6 -6.01 0.65 -8.27
C ILE A 6 -5.96 -0.86 -8.46
N ALA A 7 -5.24 -1.36 -9.47
CA ALA A 7 -5.09 -2.80 -9.73
C ALA A 7 -4.40 -3.50 -8.56
N ASN A 8 -3.33 -2.91 -8.01
CA ASN A 8 -2.63 -3.44 -6.84
C ASN A 8 -3.54 -3.56 -5.62
N ALA A 9 -4.35 -2.55 -5.33
CA ALA A 9 -5.32 -2.61 -4.24
C ALA A 9 -6.43 -3.64 -4.53
N PHE A 10 -6.86 -3.77 -5.79
CA PHE A 10 -7.83 -4.77 -6.19
C PHE A 10 -7.32 -6.21 -5.97
N PHE A 11 -6.08 -6.50 -6.34
CA PHE A 11 -5.49 -7.83 -6.11
C PHE A 11 -5.37 -8.16 -4.63
N ARG A 12 -4.99 -7.19 -3.78
CA ARG A 12 -4.96 -7.39 -2.32
C ARG A 12 -6.36 -7.64 -1.75
N ALA A 13 -7.36 -6.90 -2.23
CA ALA A 13 -8.76 -7.11 -1.83
C ALA A 13 -9.25 -8.50 -2.21
N ARG A 14 -8.87 -8.98 -3.39
CA ARG A 14 -9.22 -10.35 -3.85
C ARG A 14 -8.50 -11.43 -3.05
N GLU A 15 -7.22 -11.22 -2.75
CA GLU A 15 -6.43 -12.13 -1.92
C GLU A 15 -7.02 -12.28 -0.52
N SER A 16 -7.43 -11.19 0.09
CA SER A 16 -8.07 -11.20 1.41
C SER A 16 -9.42 -11.92 1.46
N ALA A 17 -10.06 -12.14 0.30
CA ALA A 17 -11.28 -12.94 0.19
C ALA A 17 -11.03 -14.46 0.17
N ASN A 18 -9.78 -14.91 0.03
CA ASN A 18 -9.43 -16.32 0.14
C ASN A 18 -9.61 -16.80 1.58
N PRO A 19 -9.85 -18.12 1.81
CA PRO A 19 -9.89 -18.67 3.15
C PRO A 19 -8.58 -18.40 3.91
N GLU A 20 -8.70 -18.25 5.23
CA GLU A 20 -7.53 -18.19 6.11
C GLU A 20 -6.67 -19.44 5.92
N GLY A 21 -5.35 -19.27 5.86
CA GLY A 21 -4.41 -20.37 5.57
C GLY A 21 -4.15 -20.61 4.07
N GLN A 22 -4.94 -20.04 3.17
CA GLN A 22 -4.69 -20.07 1.72
C GLN A 22 -4.26 -18.69 1.18
N ARG A 23 -4.44 -17.63 1.98
CA ARG A 23 -4.09 -16.27 1.57
C ARG A 23 -2.60 -15.96 1.82
N ILE A 24 -1.97 -15.34 0.83
CA ILE A 24 -0.59 -14.84 0.91
C ILE A 24 -0.54 -13.59 1.80
N LEU A 25 -1.59 -12.77 1.73
CA LEU A 25 -1.69 -11.49 2.41
C LEU A 25 -3.14 -11.26 2.84
N ASP A 26 -3.34 -10.71 4.04
CA ASP A 26 -4.63 -10.19 4.48
C ASP A 26 -4.62 -8.67 4.51
N ASP A 27 -5.46 -8.03 3.68
CA ASP A 27 -5.66 -6.59 3.63
C ASP A 27 -7.16 -6.24 3.62
N PRO A 28 -7.81 -6.25 4.80
CA PRO A 28 -9.23 -5.98 4.90
C PRO A 28 -9.62 -4.56 4.46
N PHE A 29 -8.68 -3.62 4.48
CA PHE A 29 -8.91 -2.24 4.06
C PHE A 29 -8.95 -2.07 2.53
N ALA A 30 -8.25 -2.94 1.80
CA ALA A 30 -8.18 -2.86 0.34
C ALA A 30 -9.57 -2.95 -0.33
N VAL A 31 -10.50 -3.71 0.24
CA VAL A 31 -11.88 -3.82 -0.27
C VAL A 31 -12.57 -2.46 -0.33
N GLY A 32 -12.44 -1.66 0.74
CA GLY A 32 -13.01 -0.31 0.78
C GLY A 32 -12.40 0.60 -0.28
N LEU A 33 -11.08 0.53 -0.45
CA LEU A 33 -10.33 1.37 -1.39
C LEU A 33 -10.70 1.14 -2.86
N VAL A 34 -11.19 -0.05 -3.22
CA VAL A 34 -11.55 -0.40 -4.61
C VAL A 34 -13.04 -0.65 -4.84
N ARG A 35 -13.88 -0.43 -3.85
CA ARG A 35 -15.32 -0.74 -3.93
C ARG A 35 -16.03 -0.12 -5.14
N THR A 36 -15.60 1.06 -5.56
CA THR A 36 -16.18 1.77 -6.71
C THR A 36 -15.60 1.34 -8.06
N GLN A 37 -14.64 0.41 -8.08
CA GLN A 37 -13.94 -0.01 -9.30
C GLN A 37 -14.68 -1.16 -10.01
N TRP A 38 -15.93 -0.95 -10.37
CA TRP A 38 -16.80 -1.95 -10.96
C TRP A 38 -16.23 -2.61 -12.25
N ARG A 39 -15.42 -1.85 -13.03
CA ARG A 39 -14.78 -2.38 -14.26
C ARG A 39 -13.79 -3.51 -13.94
N LEU A 40 -12.96 -3.35 -12.92
CA LEU A 40 -12.04 -4.40 -12.50
C LEU A 40 -12.79 -5.59 -11.92
N GLN A 41 -13.87 -5.35 -11.18
CA GLN A 41 -14.72 -6.43 -10.66
C GLN A 41 -15.37 -7.20 -11.80
N ALA A 42 -15.89 -6.52 -12.83
CA ALA A 42 -16.46 -7.15 -14.02
C ALA A 42 -15.40 -7.95 -14.79
N MET A 43 -14.22 -7.37 -15.04
CA MET A 43 -13.11 -8.09 -15.68
C MET A 43 -12.72 -9.35 -14.91
N TRP A 44 -12.64 -9.27 -13.60
CA TRP A 44 -12.37 -10.44 -12.74
C TRP A 44 -13.46 -11.50 -12.89
N THR A 45 -14.72 -11.10 -12.83
CA THR A 45 -15.86 -12.03 -12.90
C THR A 45 -15.91 -12.76 -14.24
N PHE A 46 -15.65 -12.04 -15.33
CA PHE A 46 -15.74 -12.60 -16.68
C PHE A 46 -14.39 -13.04 -17.27
N ARG A 47 -13.32 -13.08 -16.49
CA ARG A 47 -11.97 -13.43 -16.96
C ARG A 47 -11.89 -14.80 -17.64
N TRP A 48 -12.77 -15.71 -17.28
CA TRP A 48 -12.82 -17.07 -17.85
C TRP A 48 -13.35 -17.13 -19.29
N LEU A 49 -14.00 -16.05 -19.75
CA LEU A 49 -14.50 -15.97 -21.13
C LEU A 49 -13.39 -15.65 -22.15
N ILE A 50 -12.23 -15.19 -21.68
CA ILE A 50 -11.10 -14.84 -22.53
C ILE A 50 -9.95 -15.81 -22.25
N PRO A 51 -9.52 -16.63 -23.26
CA PRO A 51 -8.44 -17.58 -23.08
C PRO A 51 -7.17 -16.91 -22.50
N GLY A 52 -6.61 -17.53 -21.47
CA GLY A 52 -5.39 -17.03 -20.79
C GLY A 52 -5.58 -15.85 -19.83
N LEU A 53 -6.70 -15.14 -19.88
CA LEU A 53 -6.92 -13.97 -19.02
C LEU A 53 -7.02 -14.36 -17.54
N ALA A 54 -7.67 -15.49 -17.22
CA ALA A 54 -7.74 -15.99 -15.86
C ALA A 54 -6.35 -16.26 -15.30
N HIS A 55 -5.52 -16.97 -16.06
CA HIS A 55 -4.15 -17.29 -15.67
C HIS A 55 -3.30 -16.02 -15.46
N LEU A 56 -3.43 -15.04 -16.36
CA LEU A 56 -2.74 -13.75 -16.23
C LEU A 56 -3.16 -13.04 -14.92
N PHE A 57 -4.45 -12.99 -14.61
CA PHE A 57 -4.94 -12.37 -13.38
C PHE A 57 -4.40 -13.08 -12.13
N ASP A 58 -4.39 -14.42 -12.13
CA ASP A 58 -3.88 -15.20 -11.00
C ASP A 58 -2.37 -14.96 -10.79
N GLN A 59 -1.60 -14.90 -11.87
CA GLN A 59 -0.17 -14.57 -11.80
C GLN A 59 0.06 -13.15 -11.27
N LEU A 60 -0.66 -12.16 -11.78
CA LEU A 60 -0.53 -10.77 -11.34
C LEU A 60 -0.93 -10.63 -9.86
N GLN A 61 -2.03 -11.27 -9.42
CA GLN A 61 -2.44 -11.29 -8.03
C GLN A 61 -1.32 -11.87 -7.16
N THR A 62 -0.82 -13.05 -7.50
CA THR A 62 0.25 -13.73 -6.75
C THR A 62 1.49 -12.85 -6.64
N VAL A 63 2.02 -12.32 -7.74
CA VAL A 63 3.22 -11.48 -7.74
C VAL A 63 3.04 -10.24 -6.86
N HIS A 64 1.91 -9.55 -6.99
CA HIS A 64 1.63 -8.35 -6.19
C HIS A 64 1.47 -8.68 -4.71
N CYS A 65 0.76 -9.75 -4.36
CA CYS A 65 0.55 -10.12 -2.96
C CYS A 65 1.82 -10.63 -2.30
N VAL A 66 2.63 -11.44 -2.99
CA VAL A 66 3.95 -11.89 -2.49
C VAL A 66 4.87 -10.70 -2.23
N ARG A 67 4.93 -9.73 -3.15
CA ARG A 67 5.72 -8.52 -2.96
C ARG A 67 5.26 -7.73 -1.72
N HIS A 68 3.94 -7.55 -1.56
CA HIS A 68 3.41 -6.86 -0.38
C HIS A 68 3.70 -7.61 0.91
N ALA A 69 3.56 -8.93 0.93
CA ALA A 69 3.88 -9.77 2.09
C ALA A 69 5.38 -9.69 2.45
N ALA A 70 6.26 -9.69 1.45
CA ALA A 70 7.70 -9.53 1.68
C ALA A 70 8.05 -8.18 2.29
N VAL A 71 7.45 -7.10 1.80
CA VAL A 71 7.64 -5.75 2.39
C VAL A 71 7.06 -5.68 3.81
N ASP A 72 5.91 -6.32 4.06
CA ASP A 72 5.34 -6.42 5.41
C ASP A 72 6.29 -7.14 6.38
N ALA A 73 6.95 -8.20 5.93
CA ALA A 73 7.93 -8.93 6.74
C ALA A 73 9.13 -8.03 7.10
N LEU A 74 9.65 -7.26 6.14
CA LEU A 74 10.74 -6.31 6.41
C LEU A 74 10.32 -5.19 7.38
N VAL A 75 9.08 -4.68 7.25
CA VAL A 75 8.56 -3.68 8.19
C VAL A 75 8.44 -4.28 9.59
N ARG A 76 7.87 -5.49 9.73
CA ARG A 76 7.78 -6.17 11.03
C ARG A 76 9.15 -6.39 11.67
N GLU A 77 10.13 -6.83 10.89
CA GLU A 77 11.51 -6.96 11.36
C GLU A 77 12.07 -5.63 11.89
N GLY A 78 11.81 -4.53 11.18
CA GLY A 78 12.20 -3.18 11.63
C GLY A 78 11.53 -2.79 12.94
N LEU A 79 10.23 -3.12 13.10
CA LEU A 79 9.46 -2.85 14.31
C LEU A 79 9.97 -3.68 15.49
N GLU A 80 10.29 -4.97 15.28
CA GLU A 80 10.90 -5.85 16.27
C GLU A 80 12.27 -5.34 16.75
N LYS A 81 13.01 -4.69 15.85
CA LYS A 81 14.29 -4.02 16.18
C LYS A 81 14.10 -2.64 16.84
N GLY A 82 12.87 -2.27 17.19
CA GLY A 82 12.55 -1.06 17.95
C GLY A 82 12.33 0.19 17.10
N ALA A 83 11.99 0.07 15.82
CA ALA A 83 11.59 1.21 15.01
C ALA A 83 10.30 1.83 15.54
N LEU A 84 10.32 3.12 15.85
CA LEU A 84 9.18 3.89 16.34
C LEU A 84 8.54 4.78 15.26
N GLN A 85 9.11 4.78 14.06
CA GLN A 85 8.60 5.55 12.93
C GLN A 85 8.75 4.72 11.65
N VAL A 86 7.71 4.73 10.82
CA VAL A 86 7.72 4.12 9.49
C VAL A 86 7.30 5.17 8.47
N VAL A 87 8.05 5.28 7.38
CA VAL A 87 7.73 6.19 6.27
C VAL A 87 7.44 5.36 5.02
N LEU A 88 6.24 5.50 4.48
CA LEU A 88 5.81 4.87 3.24
C LEU A 88 5.89 5.91 2.12
N LEU A 89 6.89 5.79 1.26
CA LEU A 89 7.06 6.64 0.09
C LEU A 89 6.24 6.09 -1.08
N GLY A 90 5.45 6.95 -1.74
CA GLY A 90 4.54 6.52 -2.79
C GLY A 90 3.44 5.61 -2.24
N ALA A 91 2.86 5.95 -1.09
CA ALA A 91 1.92 5.10 -0.36
C ALA A 91 0.69 4.70 -1.19
N GLY A 92 0.25 5.55 -2.12
CA GLY A 92 -0.85 5.24 -3.02
C GLY A 92 -2.11 4.77 -2.30
N LEU A 93 -2.55 3.58 -2.66
CA LEU A 93 -3.65 2.86 -2.01
C LEU A 93 -3.14 1.72 -1.09
N ASP A 94 -1.90 1.80 -0.63
CA ASP A 94 -1.36 0.86 0.35
C ASP A 94 -1.98 1.12 1.73
N ALA A 95 -2.56 0.11 2.35
CA ALA A 95 -3.18 0.19 3.67
C ALA A 95 -2.28 -0.41 4.78
N ARG A 96 -0.96 -0.43 4.56
CA ARG A 96 0.00 -1.04 5.50
C ARG A 96 0.06 -0.29 6.82
N ALA A 97 -0.02 1.04 6.79
CA ALA A 97 -0.03 1.85 8.00
C ALA A 97 -1.24 1.50 8.88
N GLU A 98 -2.41 1.32 8.27
CA GLU A 98 -3.63 0.92 8.97
C GLU A 98 -3.55 -0.53 9.47
N ARG A 99 -3.06 -1.46 8.63
CA ARG A 99 -2.96 -2.89 9.00
C ARG A 99 -1.97 -3.15 10.13
N LEU A 100 -0.74 -2.69 9.96
CA LEU A 100 0.34 -2.94 10.91
C LEU A 100 0.31 -1.97 12.09
N GLY A 101 -0.27 -0.79 11.91
CA GLY A 101 -0.41 0.22 12.96
C GLY A 101 -1.33 -0.22 14.11
N GLN A 102 -2.37 -1.01 13.81
CA GLN A 102 -3.29 -1.52 14.83
C GLN A 102 -2.57 -2.33 15.92
N SER A 103 -1.62 -3.17 15.51
CA SER A 103 -0.84 -4.00 16.43
C SER A 103 0.39 -3.28 17.04
N ASN A 104 0.69 -2.06 16.59
CA ASN A 104 1.87 -1.30 16.97
C ASN A 104 1.50 0.16 17.34
N PRO A 105 0.73 0.37 18.42
CA PRO A 105 0.17 1.67 18.78
C PRO A 105 1.23 2.74 19.12
N GLN A 106 2.45 2.34 19.45
CA GLN A 106 3.57 3.22 19.75
C GLN A 106 4.28 3.76 18.49
N VAL A 107 4.01 3.17 17.33
CA VAL A 107 4.67 3.51 16.06
C VAL A 107 3.93 4.64 15.36
N ARG A 108 4.66 5.63 14.91
CA ARG A 108 4.15 6.72 14.09
C ARG A 108 4.37 6.43 12.62
N TRP A 109 3.31 6.49 11.84
CA TRP A 109 3.32 6.20 10.42
C TRP A 109 3.25 7.50 9.61
N PHE A 110 4.08 7.59 8.58
CA PHE A 110 4.05 8.68 7.61
C PHE A 110 3.78 8.10 6.23
N GLU A 111 2.76 8.60 5.57
CA GLU A 111 2.43 8.25 4.19
C GLU A 111 2.64 9.45 3.29
N VAL A 112 3.57 9.32 2.35
CA VAL A 112 3.94 10.38 1.42
C VAL A 112 3.44 10.02 0.03
N ASP A 113 2.55 10.83 -0.53
CA ASP A 113 2.08 10.68 -1.91
C ASP A 113 1.41 11.97 -2.40
N ARG A 114 1.03 11.97 -3.69
CA ARG A 114 0.30 13.07 -4.29
C ARG A 114 -1.12 13.18 -3.75
N SER A 115 -1.66 14.39 -3.75
CA SER A 115 -3.00 14.74 -3.20
C SER A 115 -4.15 13.78 -3.58
N PRO A 116 -4.28 13.31 -4.85
CA PRO A 116 -5.41 12.45 -5.21
C PRO A 116 -5.48 11.12 -4.45
N TYR A 117 -4.32 10.54 -4.08
CA TYR A 117 -4.27 9.30 -3.32
C TYR A 117 -4.59 9.53 -1.85
N ILE A 118 -3.97 10.54 -1.25
CA ILE A 118 -4.19 10.91 0.15
C ILE A 118 -5.67 11.27 0.38
N GLY A 119 -6.26 12.07 -0.50
CA GLY A 119 -7.67 12.46 -0.40
C GLY A 119 -8.61 11.26 -0.51
N HIS A 120 -8.35 10.34 -1.46
CA HIS A 120 -9.16 9.13 -1.62
C HIS A 120 -9.10 8.22 -0.38
N LYS A 121 -7.89 7.94 0.12
CA LYS A 121 -7.70 7.12 1.32
C LYS A 121 -8.44 7.71 2.53
N ARG A 122 -8.27 9.00 2.80
CA ARG A 122 -8.98 9.68 3.88
C ARG A 122 -10.49 9.57 3.76
N GLY A 123 -11.04 9.68 2.55
CA GLY A 123 -12.48 9.57 2.31
C GLY A 123 -13.04 8.17 2.52
N VAL A 124 -12.23 7.13 2.28
CA VAL A 124 -12.65 5.73 2.38
C VAL A 124 -12.38 5.14 3.77
N LEU A 125 -11.23 5.47 4.34
CA LEU A 125 -10.79 4.98 5.64
C LEU A 125 -11.13 6.03 6.73
N ALA A 126 -12.39 6.47 6.78
CA ALA A 126 -12.89 7.60 7.57
C ALA A 126 -12.67 7.52 9.10
N GLN A 127 -12.15 6.42 9.60
CA GLN A 127 -11.64 6.27 10.97
C GLN A 127 -10.11 6.18 10.95
N VAL A 128 -9.49 7.09 10.21
CA VAL A 128 -8.05 7.15 10.10
C VAL A 128 -7.47 7.38 11.49
N ASP A 129 -6.67 6.43 11.91
CA ASP A 129 -5.85 6.51 13.09
C ASP A 129 -5.00 7.80 13.02
N ASP A 130 -5.11 8.69 13.97
CA ASP A 130 -4.35 9.95 14.06
C ASP A 130 -2.82 9.73 14.15
N ARG A 131 -2.39 8.49 14.34
CA ARG A 131 -0.98 8.07 14.23
C ARG A 131 -0.46 8.00 12.79
N VAL A 132 -1.35 7.98 11.80
CA VAL A 132 -0.98 8.00 10.37
C VAL A 132 -0.94 9.44 9.88
N VAL A 133 0.26 9.95 9.65
CA VAL A 133 0.47 11.30 9.14
C VAL A 133 0.54 11.27 7.62
N HIS A 134 -0.48 11.82 6.98
CA HIS A 134 -0.53 11.92 5.52
C HIS A 134 0.20 13.19 5.05
N VAL A 135 1.27 12.99 4.28
CA VAL A 135 2.10 14.06 3.71
C VAL A 135 1.85 14.13 2.21
N THR A 136 1.30 15.26 1.77
CA THR A 136 1.13 15.50 0.33
C THR A 136 2.43 16.02 -0.26
N ALA A 137 3.05 15.22 -1.12
CA ALA A 137 4.26 15.61 -1.86
C ALA A 137 4.34 14.84 -3.18
N ASP A 138 5.05 15.42 -4.15
CA ASP A 138 5.41 14.75 -5.39
C ASP A 138 6.88 14.29 -5.28
N LEU A 139 7.08 12.99 -5.20
CA LEU A 139 8.40 12.37 -5.03
C LEU A 139 9.32 12.56 -6.25
N SER A 140 8.77 12.95 -7.40
CA SER A 140 9.55 13.26 -8.60
C SER A 140 10.18 14.67 -8.56
N VAL A 141 9.73 15.52 -7.64
CA VAL A 141 10.21 16.90 -7.49
C VAL A 141 11.26 16.97 -6.38
N PRO A 142 12.50 17.46 -6.66
CA PRO A 142 13.51 17.64 -5.62
C PRO A 142 13.00 18.51 -4.46
N GLY A 143 13.37 18.15 -3.24
CA GLY A 143 12.98 18.90 -2.04
C GLY A 143 11.63 18.44 -1.42
N TRP A 144 11.04 17.36 -1.91
CA TRP A 144 9.82 16.76 -1.32
C TRP A 144 10.01 16.40 0.17
N GLU A 145 11.25 16.14 0.59
CA GLU A 145 11.61 15.80 1.96
C GLU A 145 11.27 16.92 2.95
N ALA A 146 11.26 18.18 2.48
CA ALA A 146 10.88 19.32 3.31
C ALA A 146 9.43 19.23 3.80
N ALA A 147 8.52 18.67 2.98
CA ALA A 147 7.14 18.44 3.37
C ALA A 147 7.06 17.40 4.50
N LEU A 148 7.84 16.33 4.40
CA LEU A 148 7.90 15.27 5.42
C LEU A 148 8.51 15.81 6.73
N LEU A 149 9.59 16.55 6.67
CA LEU A 149 10.21 17.17 7.84
C LEU A 149 9.29 18.17 8.55
N LYS A 150 8.49 18.93 7.78
CA LYS A 150 7.48 19.85 8.31
C LYS A 150 6.31 19.11 9.00
N ALA A 151 5.93 17.93 8.50
CA ALA A 151 4.84 17.13 9.04
C ALA A 151 5.18 16.46 10.38
N GLY A 152 6.47 16.29 10.69
CA GLY A 152 6.91 15.74 11.97
C GLY A 152 8.43 15.59 12.06
N ARG A 153 8.95 15.43 13.30
CA ARG A 153 10.36 15.10 13.50
C ARG A 153 10.58 13.64 13.08
N VAL A 154 10.97 13.43 11.82
CA VAL A 154 11.47 12.14 11.36
C VAL A 154 12.93 12.03 11.86
N ARG A 155 13.15 11.20 12.87
CA ARG A 155 14.49 11.09 13.52
C ARG A 155 15.44 10.18 12.75
N ARG A 156 14.93 9.23 11.99
CA ARG A 156 15.69 8.28 11.17
C ARG A 156 14.77 7.70 10.10
N ILE A 157 15.06 7.97 8.86
CA ILE A 157 14.50 7.20 7.76
C ILE A 157 15.31 5.90 7.75
N VAL A 158 14.70 4.81 8.14
CA VAL A 158 15.24 3.50 7.78
C VAL A 158 14.87 3.36 6.31
N GLU A 159 15.78 3.80 5.43
CA GLU A 159 15.73 3.34 4.06
C GLU A 159 15.79 1.82 4.16
N MET A 160 14.68 1.16 3.91
CA MET A 160 14.74 -0.25 3.63
C MET A 160 15.61 -0.33 2.38
N GLY A 161 16.80 -0.90 2.52
CA GLY A 161 17.82 -0.99 1.48
C GLY A 161 17.42 -1.88 0.32
N LEU A 162 16.27 -1.58 -0.25
CA LEU A 162 15.93 -2.03 -1.58
C LEU A 162 16.86 -1.25 -2.53
N PRO A 163 17.54 -1.92 -3.45
CA PRO A 163 18.36 -1.24 -4.45
C PRO A 163 17.51 -0.17 -5.13
N LYS A 164 18.12 0.98 -5.46
CA LYS A 164 17.39 2.10 -6.10
C LYS A 164 16.59 1.65 -7.32
N GLU A 165 17.01 0.59 -7.96
CA GLU A 165 16.35 -0.09 -9.08
C GLU A 165 15.00 -0.73 -8.69
N ALA A 166 14.75 -1.00 -7.41
CA ALA A 166 13.45 -1.50 -6.94
C ALA A 166 12.40 -0.38 -6.76
N TYR A 167 12.80 0.89 -6.77
CA TYR A 167 11.89 2.04 -6.68
C TYR A 167 11.20 2.38 -8.01
N TRP A 168 11.73 1.93 -9.14
CA TRP A 168 11.19 2.23 -10.48
C TRP A 168 9.74 1.76 -10.70
N TRP A 169 9.26 0.82 -9.92
CA TRP A 169 7.88 0.31 -10.00
C TRP A 169 6.87 1.13 -9.21
N TYR A 170 7.32 2.18 -8.50
CA TYR A 170 6.47 3.07 -7.70
C TYR A 170 6.33 4.48 -8.27
N LEU A 171 7.07 4.82 -9.32
CA LEU A 171 7.16 6.18 -9.85
C LEU A 171 6.36 6.43 -11.12
N ASP A 172 5.65 5.44 -11.67
CA ASP A 172 4.80 5.62 -12.85
C ASP A 172 3.33 5.75 -12.50
#